data_9cc2beb9eb7515b31040396efb9b88cc
#
_entry.id   9cc2beb9eb7515b31040396efb9b88cc
#
_cell.length_a   1.000
_cell.length_b   1.000
_cell.length_c   1.000
_cell.angle_alpha   90.00
_cell.angle_beta   90.00
_cell.angle_gamma   90.00
#
_symmetry.space_group_name_H-M   'P 1'
#
loop_
_entity.id
_entity.type
_entity.pdbx_description
1 polymer ?
#
loop_
_entity_poly.entity_id
_entity_poly.type
_entity_poly.pdbx_seq_one_letter_code
_entity_poly.pdbx_strand_id
1 'polypeptide(L)'
;MSKSKWIYKNIKNPEFQTLSEQFNVHPAIIKILADRGIQGEEAVREYLEADISRVSDGSELTDMQRGVDIVYDAVQAGKYIRIMGDYDVDGVSSTYILYKGLTGLGVKCDKFIPHRITDGYGLHEPAIRDAYEAGVQVILTCDNGIAAANEIRLAKELGMTVVVTDHHEVPYNDDEAGTRHYIIPDADAVIDPKRPEDDGVFKEICGAVVAWKFV
;
A
#
# COMPACT_ATOMS: atom_id res chain seq x y z
N MET A 1 19.85 -7.47 -34.33
CA MET A 1 19.38 -8.05 -33.07
C MET A 1 20.43 -7.85 -32.00
N SER A 2 20.20 -7.04 -30.99
CA SER A 2 21.11 -6.86 -29.86
C SER A 2 21.19 -8.17 -29.08
N LYS A 3 22.37 -8.75 -28.94
CA LYS A 3 22.57 -9.95 -28.12
C LYS A 3 22.64 -9.50 -26.66
N SER A 4 21.59 -9.78 -25.89
CA SER A 4 21.59 -9.59 -24.44
C SER A 4 22.75 -10.39 -23.83
N LYS A 5 23.58 -9.73 -23.00
CA LYS A 5 24.68 -10.39 -22.29
C LYS A 5 24.27 -10.60 -20.85
N TRP A 6 24.19 -11.84 -20.43
CA TRP A 6 23.99 -12.19 -19.03
C TRP A 6 25.27 -11.91 -18.23
N ILE A 7 25.15 -11.08 -17.19
CA ILE A 7 26.25 -10.81 -16.25
C ILE A 7 25.90 -11.54 -14.95
N TYR A 8 26.73 -12.49 -14.58
CA TYR A 8 26.59 -13.23 -13.33
C TYR A 8 27.57 -12.68 -12.30
N LYS A 9 27.09 -12.18 -11.18
CA LYS A 9 27.93 -11.81 -10.05
C LYS A 9 28.38 -13.08 -9.32
N ASN A 10 29.64 -13.40 -9.42
CA ASN A 10 30.20 -14.54 -8.70
C ASN A 10 30.65 -14.10 -7.30
N ILE A 11 29.68 -13.93 -6.40
CA ILE A 11 29.97 -13.63 -5.00
C ILE A 11 30.50 -14.91 -4.36
N LYS A 12 31.78 -14.93 -4.01
CA LYS A 12 32.40 -16.01 -3.23
C LYS A 12 32.44 -15.58 -1.77
N ASN A 13 31.58 -16.19 -0.95
CA ASN A 13 31.62 -16.05 0.50
C ASN A 13 31.63 -17.45 1.12
N PRO A 14 32.64 -17.82 1.93
CA PRO A 14 32.71 -19.11 2.63
C PRO A 14 31.49 -19.39 3.50
N GLU A 15 30.89 -18.35 4.03
CA GLU A 15 29.70 -18.40 4.89
C GLU A 15 28.45 -18.98 4.18
N PHE A 16 28.40 -18.89 2.83
CA PHE A 16 27.22 -19.33 2.09
C PHE A 16 26.96 -20.84 2.20
N GLN A 17 28.01 -21.62 2.28
CA GLN A 17 27.87 -23.06 2.49
C GLN A 17 27.35 -23.35 3.91
N THR A 18 27.92 -22.71 4.91
CA THR A 18 27.49 -22.86 6.31
C THR A 18 26.04 -22.45 6.50
N LEU A 19 25.63 -21.28 5.99
CA LEU A 19 24.23 -20.83 6.07
C LEU A 19 23.29 -21.75 5.30
N SER A 20 23.70 -22.26 4.14
CA SER A 20 22.94 -23.23 3.35
C SER A 20 22.64 -24.51 4.12
N GLU A 21 23.64 -25.05 4.79
CA GLU A 21 23.50 -26.25 5.63
C GLU A 21 22.66 -25.98 6.88
N GLN A 22 22.88 -24.84 7.53
CA GLN A 22 22.16 -24.45 8.75
C GLN A 22 20.67 -24.25 8.51
N PHE A 23 20.30 -23.59 7.41
CA PHE A 23 18.89 -23.33 7.06
C PHE A 23 18.27 -24.41 6.16
N ASN A 24 19.02 -25.46 5.83
CA ASN A 24 18.59 -26.54 4.94
C ASN A 24 18.00 -26.02 3.61
N VAL A 25 18.67 -25.05 3.00
CA VAL A 25 18.31 -24.48 1.69
C VAL A 25 19.46 -24.63 0.69
N HIS A 26 19.15 -24.63 -0.60
CA HIS A 26 20.19 -24.74 -1.62
C HIS A 26 21.13 -23.50 -1.57
N PRO A 27 22.47 -23.64 -1.76
CA PRO A 27 23.43 -22.53 -1.69
C PRO A 27 23.10 -21.35 -2.63
N ALA A 28 22.41 -21.61 -3.74
CA ALA A 28 21.95 -20.56 -4.65
C ALA A 28 20.95 -19.60 -4.00
N ILE A 29 20.14 -20.07 -3.04
CA ILE A 29 19.19 -19.24 -2.29
C ILE A 29 19.96 -18.24 -1.44
N ILE A 30 20.96 -18.70 -0.68
CA ILE A 30 21.81 -17.82 0.14
C ILE A 30 22.51 -16.76 -0.73
N LYS A 31 22.97 -17.13 -1.93
CA LYS A 31 23.56 -16.17 -2.87
C LYS A 31 22.58 -15.12 -3.36
N ILE A 32 21.34 -15.52 -3.64
CA ILE A 32 20.28 -14.60 -4.06
C ILE A 32 19.94 -13.63 -2.92
N LEU A 33 19.84 -14.12 -1.69
CA LEU A 33 19.62 -13.28 -0.51
C LEU A 33 20.76 -12.28 -0.32
N ALA A 34 22.00 -12.73 -0.40
CA ALA A 34 23.17 -11.86 -0.30
C ALA A 34 23.22 -10.79 -1.40
N ASP A 35 22.81 -11.12 -2.64
CA ASP A 35 22.74 -10.17 -3.75
C ASP A 35 21.64 -9.12 -3.56
N ARG A 36 20.63 -9.43 -2.73
CA ARG A 36 19.57 -8.51 -2.27
C ARG A 36 19.91 -7.76 -0.99
N GLY A 37 21.14 -7.87 -0.49
CA GLY A 37 21.59 -7.20 0.74
C GLY A 37 21.28 -7.95 2.03
N ILE A 38 20.64 -9.12 1.98
CA ILE A 38 20.32 -9.95 3.14
C ILE A 38 21.56 -10.82 3.44
N GLN A 39 22.35 -10.44 4.43
CA GLN A 39 23.62 -11.07 4.76
C GLN A 39 23.74 -11.36 6.27
N GLY A 40 24.48 -12.42 6.59
CA GLY A 40 24.64 -12.91 7.96
C GLY A 40 23.51 -13.82 8.43
N GLU A 41 23.75 -14.56 9.48
CA GLU A 41 22.83 -15.58 9.98
C GLU A 41 21.47 -14.99 10.40
N GLU A 42 21.49 -13.90 11.15
CA GLU A 42 20.26 -13.31 11.72
C GLU A 42 19.33 -12.77 10.61
N ALA A 43 19.87 -12.02 9.65
CA ALA A 43 19.08 -11.50 8.52
C ALA A 43 18.53 -12.62 7.63
N VAL A 44 19.31 -13.68 7.40
CA VAL A 44 18.88 -14.87 6.63
C VAL A 44 17.79 -15.61 7.39
N ARG A 45 17.93 -15.78 8.70
CA ARG A 45 16.92 -16.37 9.57
C ARG A 45 15.62 -15.58 9.54
N GLU A 46 15.72 -14.29 9.74
CA GLU A 46 14.56 -13.40 9.72
C GLU A 46 13.79 -13.48 8.40
N TYR A 47 14.51 -13.55 7.28
CA TYR A 47 13.89 -13.67 5.95
C TYR A 47 13.26 -15.04 5.69
N LEU A 48 13.90 -16.13 6.12
CA LEU A 48 13.45 -17.50 5.83
C LEU A 48 12.42 -18.03 6.84
N GLU A 49 12.52 -17.59 8.09
CA GLU A 49 11.68 -18.02 9.21
C GLU A 49 10.72 -16.89 9.65
N ALA A 50 10.29 -16.05 8.70
CA ALA A 50 9.40 -14.92 8.98
C ALA A 50 8.14 -15.39 9.75
N ASP A 51 7.85 -14.74 10.87
CA ASP A 51 6.70 -15.01 11.72
C ASP A 51 5.82 -13.77 11.83
N ILE A 52 4.51 -13.95 11.89
CA ILE A 52 3.54 -12.86 12.01
C ILE A 52 3.77 -12.00 13.27
N SER A 53 4.35 -12.57 14.32
CA SER A 53 4.70 -11.83 15.55
C SER A 53 5.77 -10.75 15.33
N ARG A 54 6.50 -10.80 14.22
CA ARG A 54 7.53 -9.84 13.84
C ARG A 54 7.01 -8.74 12.90
N VAL A 55 5.75 -8.81 12.53
CA VAL A 55 5.13 -7.74 11.74
C VAL A 55 4.92 -6.55 12.65
N SER A 56 5.48 -5.40 12.28
CA SER A 56 5.37 -4.17 13.08
C SER A 56 3.93 -3.70 13.21
N ASP A 57 3.72 -2.84 14.19
CA ASP A 57 2.45 -2.17 14.41
C ASP A 57 2.11 -1.23 13.22
N GLY A 58 0.84 -1.18 12.83
CA GLY A 58 0.36 -0.27 11.79
C GLY A 58 0.47 1.21 12.16
N SER A 59 0.49 1.52 13.45
CA SER A 59 0.62 2.90 13.96
C SER A 59 1.94 3.60 13.59
N GLU A 60 2.93 2.83 13.14
CA GLU A 60 4.20 3.39 12.64
C GLU A 60 4.06 4.07 11.27
N LEU A 61 3.00 3.77 10.51
CA LEU A 61 2.76 4.43 9.23
C LEU A 61 2.20 5.84 9.42
N THR A 62 2.75 6.80 8.70
CA THR A 62 2.29 8.19 8.71
C THR A 62 0.79 8.27 8.42
N ASP A 63 0.09 9.12 9.14
CA ASP A 63 -1.37 9.30 9.09
C ASP A 63 -2.24 8.06 9.45
N MET A 64 -1.67 6.92 9.84
CA MET A 64 -2.45 5.72 10.17
C MET A 64 -3.46 6.01 11.28
N GLN A 65 -3.01 6.52 12.42
CA GLN A 65 -3.90 6.84 13.55
C GLN A 65 -4.97 7.86 13.15
N ARG A 66 -4.58 8.90 12.41
CA ARG A 66 -5.52 9.91 11.92
C ARG A 66 -6.58 9.31 10.99
N GLY A 67 -6.18 8.45 10.06
CA GLY A 67 -7.11 7.77 9.15
C GLY A 67 -8.09 6.85 9.90
N VAL A 68 -7.59 6.09 10.88
CA VAL A 68 -8.42 5.24 11.74
C VAL A 68 -9.42 6.08 12.55
N ASP A 69 -8.98 7.18 13.17
CA ASP A 69 -9.86 8.06 13.93
C ASP A 69 -10.97 8.67 13.06
N ILE A 70 -10.64 9.12 11.84
CA ILE A 70 -11.63 9.65 10.88
C ILE A 70 -12.68 8.59 10.53
N VAL A 71 -12.26 7.36 10.22
CA VAL A 71 -13.17 6.28 9.87
C VAL A 71 -13.99 5.86 11.09
N TYR A 72 -13.37 5.77 12.27
CA TYR A 72 -14.07 5.47 13.52
C TYR A 72 -15.17 6.49 13.82
N ASP A 73 -14.88 7.79 13.74
CA ASP A 73 -15.84 8.86 13.95
C ASP A 73 -16.97 8.82 12.90
N ALA A 74 -16.64 8.50 11.66
CA ALA A 74 -17.64 8.31 10.61
C ALA A 74 -18.59 7.13 10.91
N VAL A 75 -18.05 6.02 11.43
CA VAL A 75 -18.81 4.86 11.86
C VAL A 75 -19.74 5.22 13.03
N GLN A 76 -19.25 5.91 14.05
CA GLN A 76 -20.07 6.35 15.20
C GLN A 76 -21.19 7.30 14.76
N ALA A 77 -20.93 8.13 13.76
CA ALA A 77 -21.93 9.03 13.18
C ALA A 77 -22.90 8.36 12.20
N GLY A 78 -22.77 7.06 11.94
CA GLY A 78 -23.60 6.30 11.01
C GLY A 78 -23.43 6.71 9.55
N LYS A 79 -22.28 7.28 9.18
CA LYS A 79 -22.00 7.72 7.82
C LYS A 79 -21.86 6.53 6.87
N TYR A 80 -22.23 6.76 5.61
CA TYR A 80 -22.08 5.78 4.56
C TYR A 80 -20.66 5.84 3.97
N ILE A 81 -19.94 4.72 4.06
CA ILE A 81 -18.56 4.59 3.62
C ILE A 81 -18.51 3.76 2.33
N ARG A 82 -17.81 4.23 1.32
CA ARG A 82 -17.47 3.44 0.13
C ARG A 82 -15.96 3.14 0.09
N ILE A 83 -15.64 1.86 0.02
CA ILE A 83 -14.28 1.39 -0.19
C ILE A 83 -14.03 1.39 -1.71
N MET A 84 -12.98 2.08 -2.16
CA MET A 84 -12.61 2.15 -3.57
C MET A 84 -11.25 1.49 -3.77
N GLY A 85 -11.27 0.28 -4.35
CA GLY A 85 -10.07 -0.52 -4.62
C GLY A 85 -9.59 -0.43 -6.06
N ASP A 86 -8.64 -1.30 -6.40
CA ASP A 86 -8.21 -1.54 -7.78
C ASP A 86 -8.61 -2.95 -8.25
N TYR A 87 -8.46 -3.20 -9.55
CA TYR A 87 -8.94 -4.41 -10.21
C TYR A 87 -7.94 -5.58 -10.19
N ASP A 88 -6.72 -5.38 -9.75
CA ASP A 88 -5.72 -6.46 -9.67
C ASP A 88 -5.84 -7.28 -8.38
N VAL A 89 -4.95 -8.25 -8.19
CA VAL A 89 -5.03 -9.15 -7.02
C VAL A 89 -4.79 -8.42 -5.71
N ASP A 90 -3.96 -7.38 -5.69
CA ASP A 90 -3.70 -6.60 -4.48
C ASP A 90 -4.90 -5.71 -4.14
N GLY A 91 -5.45 -4.99 -5.12
CA GLY A 91 -6.64 -4.17 -4.96
C GLY A 91 -7.89 -4.96 -4.55
N VAL A 92 -8.13 -6.12 -5.16
CA VAL A 92 -9.24 -7.01 -4.78
C VAL A 92 -9.06 -7.54 -3.35
N SER A 93 -7.83 -7.93 -2.97
CA SER A 93 -7.51 -8.42 -1.63
C SER A 93 -7.65 -7.32 -0.58
N SER A 94 -7.12 -6.13 -0.85
CA SER A 94 -7.24 -4.93 -0.02
C SER A 94 -8.70 -4.57 0.22
N THR A 95 -9.49 -4.50 -0.86
CA THR A 95 -10.94 -4.23 -0.80
C THR A 95 -11.66 -5.26 0.07
N TYR A 96 -11.34 -6.55 -0.10
CA TYR A 96 -11.94 -7.61 0.70
C TYR A 96 -11.61 -7.47 2.18
N ILE A 97 -10.37 -7.18 2.54
CA ILE A 97 -9.90 -7.00 3.92
C ILE A 97 -10.66 -5.85 4.59
N LEU A 98 -10.66 -4.66 3.98
CA LEU A 98 -11.37 -3.50 4.53
C LEU A 98 -12.88 -3.76 4.62
N TYR A 99 -13.48 -4.32 3.56
CA TYR A 99 -14.92 -4.61 3.55
C TYR A 99 -15.33 -5.61 4.63
N LYS A 100 -14.55 -6.67 4.84
CA LYS A 100 -14.80 -7.66 5.90
C LYS A 100 -14.58 -7.08 7.28
N GLY A 101 -13.53 -6.28 7.48
CA GLY A 101 -13.28 -5.61 8.74
C GLY A 101 -14.43 -4.68 9.12
N LEU A 102 -14.78 -3.73 8.24
CA LEU A 102 -15.84 -2.76 8.52
C LEU A 102 -17.23 -3.41 8.66
N THR A 103 -17.61 -4.34 7.77
CA THR A 103 -18.90 -5.03 7.88
C THR A 103 -19.00 -5.92 9.11
N GLY A 104 -17.88 -6.51 9.55
CA GLY A 104 -17.79 -7.26 10.80
C GLY A 104 -18.10 -6.41 12.05
N LEU A 105 -17.90 -5.11 11.98
CA LEU A 105 -18.24 -4.12 13.00
C LEU A 105 -19.67 -3.54 12.82
N GLY A 106 -20.44 -4.04 11.84
CA GLY A 106 -21.80 -3.56 11.57
C GLY A 106 -21.85 -2.21 10.82
N VAL A 107 -20.77 -1.79 10.21
CA VAL A 107 -20.68 -0.52 9.48
C VAL A 107 -21.47 -0.56 8.18
N LYS A 108 -22.22 0.51 7.89
CA LYS A 108 -22.84 0.72 6.59
C LYS A 108 -21.78 1.08 5.55
N CYS A 109 -21.30 0.08 4.80
CA CYS A 109 -20.34 0.30 3.73
C CYS A 109 -20.65 -0.54 2.49
N ASP A 110 -20.25 -0.04 1.35
CA ASP A 110 -20.17 -0.78 0.10
C ASP A 110 -18.74 -0.73 -0.48
N LYS A 111 -18.57 -1.28 -1.65
CA LYS A 111 -17.29 -1.34 -2.34
C LYS A 111 -17.45 -1.05 -3.81
N PHE A 112 -16.42 -0.41 -4.38
CA PHE A 112 -16.27 -0.19 -5.79
C PHE A 112 -14.89 -0.68 -6.25
N ILE A 113 -14.87 -1.46 -7.31
CA ILE A 113 -13.64 -1.88 -8.02
C ILE A 113 -13.83 -1.48 -9.47
N PRO A 114 -12.92 -0.67 -10.06
CA PRO A 114 -13.04 -0.23 -11.44
C PRO A 114 -12.94 -1.43 -12.40
N HIS A 115 -13.65 -1.35 -13.52
CA HIS A 115 -13.54 -2.36 -14.54
C HIS A 115 -12.32 -2.05 -15.43
N ARG A 116 -11.38 -2.99 -15.52
CA ARG A 116 -10.08 -2.83 -16.17
C ARG A 116 -10.11 -2.22 -17.57
N ILE A 117 -11.13 -2.54 -18.37
CA ILE A 117 -11.21 -2.15 -19.78
C ILE A 117 -11.97 -0.82 -19.96
N THR A 118 -13.05 -0.60 -19.19
CA THR A 118 -13.93 0.57 -19.38
C THR A 118 -13.53 1.75 -18.53
N ASP A 119 -13.05 1.53 -17.32
CA ASP A 119 -12.86 2.58 -16.32
C ASP A 119 -11.37 2.93 -16.14
N GLY A 120 -10.47 2.00 -16.45
CA GLY A 120 -9.03 2.19 -16.26
C GLY A 120 -8.58 1.87 -14.84
N TYR A 121 -7.46 2.44 -14.43
CA TYR A 121 -6.83 2.19 -13.13
C TYR A 121 -7.31 3.19 -12.07
N GLY A 122 -7.61 2.70 -10.87
CA GLY A 122 -7.80 3.49 -9.66
C GLY A 122 -9.03 4.40 -9.65
N LEU A 123 -8.90 5.53 -8.96
CA LEU A 123 -9.96 6.53 -8.87
C LEU A 123 -10.16 7.28 -10.18
N HIS A 124 -11.41 7.54 -10.53
CA HIS A 124 -11.78 8.36 -11.68
C HIS A 124 -13.04 9.19 -11.40
N GLU A 125 -13.17 10.35 -12.05
CA GLU A 125 -14.26 11.30 -11.81
C GLU A 125 -15.67 10.68 -11.83
N PRO A 126 -16.06 9.83 -12.82
CA PRO A 126 -17.38 9.20 -12.83
C PRO A 126 -17.67 8.38 -11.56
N ALA A 127 -16.68 7.63 -11.01
CA ALA A 127 -16.86 6.86 -9.79
C ALA A 127 -17.06 7.75 -8.55
N ILE A 128 -16.39 8.90 -8.50
CA ILE A 128 -16.57 9.90 -7.43
C ILE A 128 -17.99 10.48 -7.48
N ARG A 129 -18.47 10.83 -8.67
CA ARG A 129 -19.84 11.37 -8.83
C ARG A 129 -20.90 10.34 -8.51
N ASP A 130 -20.72 9.09 -8.93
CA ASP A 130 -21.62 7.97 -8.57
C ASP A 130 -21.66 7.77 -7.04
N ALA A 131 -20.52 7.84 -6.36
CA ALA A 131 -20.46 7.76 -4.91
C ALA A 131 -21.25 8.90 -4.25
N TYR A 132 -21.08 10.13 -4.72
CA TYR A 132 -21.82 11.28 -4.22
C TYR A 132 -23.34 11.15 -4.43
N GLU A 133 -23.78 10.75 -5.63
CA GLU A 133 -25.19 10.53 -5.98
C GLU A 133 -25.82 9.39 -5.15
N ALA A 134 -25.03 8.36 -4.83
CA ALA A 134 -25.43 7.28 -3.95
C ALA A 134 -25.52 7.68 -2.46
N GLY A 135 -25.12 8.91 -2.10
CA GLY A 135 -25.14 9.43 -0.74
C GLY A 135 -23.97 8.95 0.12
N VAL A 136 -22.86 8.55 -0.50
CA VAL A 136 -21.60 8.23 0.19
C VAL A 136 -21.05 9.50 0.82
N GLN A 137 -20.63 9.39 2.07
CA GLN A 137 -20.09 10.52 2.84
C GLN A 137 -18.58 10.37 3.10
N VAL A 138 -18.08 9.14 3.04
CA VAL A 138 -16.66 8.83 3.23
C VAL A 138 -16.18 7.90 2.13
N ILE A 139 -15.11 8.28 1.47
CA ILE A 139 -14.34 7.43 0.57
C ILE A 139 -13.12 6.92 1.32
N LEU A 140 -12.96 5.59 1.35
CA LEU A 140 -11.77 4.91 1.83
C LEU A 140 -11.13 4.19 0.65
N THR A 141 -10.01 4.68 0.15
CA THR A 141 -9.32 4.00 -0.95
C THR A 141 -8.44 2.86 -0.43
N CYS A 142 -8.15 1.89 -1.28
CA CYS A 142 -7.14 0.88 -1.00
C CYS A 142 -6.44 0.44 -2.28
N ASP A 143 -5.11 0.34 -2.20
CA ASP A 143 -4.26 -0.01 -3.33
C ASP A 143 -4.36 0.99 -4.51
N ASN A 144 -4.78 2.18 -4.22
CA ASN A 144 -4.83 3.35 -5.10
C ASN A 144 -5.08 4.63 -4.31
N GLY A 145 -4.90 5.77 -4.97
CA GLY A 145 -5.26 7.07 -4.42
C GLY A 145 -4.10 8.04 -4.31
N ILE A 146 -2.87 7.57 -4.08
CA ILE A 146 -1.69 8.46 -3.93
C ILE A 146 -1.46 9.34 -5.15
N ALA A 147 -1.79 8.86 -6.36
CA ALA A 147 -1.66 9.59 -7.60
C ALA A 147 -2.95 10.32 -8.04
N ALA A 148 -4.05 10.19 -7.29
CA ALA A 148 -5.39 10.66 -7.68
C ALA A 148 -5.73 12.06 -7.09
N ALA A 149 -4.78 13.00 -7.11
CA ALA A 149 -4.95 14.31 -6.49
C ALA A 149 -6.15 15.10 -7.03
N ASN A 150 -6.49 14.98 -8.32
CA ASN A 150 -7.62 15.67 -8.92
C ASN A 150 -8.96 15.07 -8.49
N GLU A 151 -9.05 13.76 -8.48
CA GLU A 151 -10.24 13.00 -8.08
C GLU A 151 -10.53 13.20 -6.60
N ILE A 152 -9.50 13.20 -5.76
CA ILE A 152 -9.62 13.47 -4.32
C ILE A 152 -10.10 14.91 -4.10
N ARG A 153 -9.54 15.88 -4.82
CA ARG A 153 -10.03 17.26 -4.75
C ARG A 153 -11.50 17.35 -5.13
N LEU A 154 -11.94 16.71 -6.21
CA LEU A 154 -13.34 16.66 -6.58
C LEU A 154 -14.22 16.07 -5.48
N ALA A 155 -13.80 14.96 -4.85
CA ALA A 155 -14.53 14.36 -3.73
C ALA A 155 -14.68 15.33 -2.56
N LYS A 156 -13.60 16.07 -2.24
CA LYS A 156 -13.61 17.10 -1.19
C LYS A 156 -14.51 18.28 -1.55
N GLU A 157 -14.50 18.76 -2.80
CA GLU A 157 -15.40 19.83 -3.30
C GLU A 157 -16.87 19.42 -3.21
N LEU A 158 -17.18 18.13 -3.36
CA LEU A 158 -18.51 17.57 -3.17
C LEU A 158 -18.87 17.34 -1.69
N GLY A 159 -17.99 17.66 -0.75
CA GLY A 159 -18.22 17.57 0.69
C GLY A 159 -17.99 16.18 1.28
N MET A 160 -17.37 15.26 0.55
CA MET A 160 -17.01 13.93 1.05
C MET A 160 -15.70 13.98 1.84
N THR A 161 -15.59 13.13 2.85
CA THR A 161 -14.33 12.85 3.56
C THR A 161 -13.57 11.79 2.78
N VAL A 162 -12.24 11.93 2.64
CA VAL A 162 -11.40 10.99 1.90
C VAL A 162 -10.24 10.53 2.75
N VAL A 163 -10.12 9.20 2.91
CA VAL A 163 -8.96 8.54 3.53
C VAL A 163 -8.30 7.66 2.48
N VAL A 164 -7.02 7.87 2.24
CA VAL A 164 -6.23 7.09 1.29
C VAL A 164 -5.42 6.04 2.03
N THR A 165 -5.52 4.76 1.61
CA THR A 165 -4.56 3.72 1.94
C THR A 165 -3.97 3.18 0.64
N ASP A 166 -2.65 3.37 0.46
CA ASP A 166 -1.96 3.03 -0.77
C ASP A 166 -0.53 2.56 -0.46
N HIS A 167 0.21 2.12 -1.48
CA HIS A 167 1.61 1.69 -1.37
C HIS A 167 2.42 2.00 -2.64
N HIS A 168 1.83 2.71 -3.58
CA HIS A 168 2.47 3.08 -4.85
C HIS A 168 3.46 4.23 -4.66
N GLU A 169 4.34 4.40 -5.66
CA GLU A 169 5.29 5.51 -5.66
C GLU A 169 4.56 6.86 -5.63
N VAL A 170 4.96 7.72 -4.69
CA VAL A 170 4.42 9.07 -4.60
C VAL A 170 4.83 9.88 -5.83
N PRO A 171 3.87 10.45 -6.59
CA PRO A 171 4.20 11.33 -7.70
C PRO A 171 5.05 12.51 -7.26
N TYR A 172 5.94 12.98 -8.14
CA TYR A 172 6.79 14.14 -7.86
C TYR A 172 7.09 14.94 -9.13
N ASN A 173 7.49 16.19 -8.93
CA ASN A 173 8.10 17.03 -9.95
C ASN A 173 9.51 17.42 -9.50
N ASP A 174 10.46 17.43 -10.43
CA ASP A 174 11.79 17.98 -10.17
C ASP A 174 11.80 19.47 -10.59
N ASP A 175 12.39 20.33 -9.77
CA ASP A 175 12.62 21.72 -10.13
C ASP A 175 13.87 21.89 -11.01
N GLU A 176 14.15 23.13 -11.45
CA GLU A 176 15.30 23.43 -12.31
C GLU A 176 16.66 23.14 -11.62
N ALA A 177 16.70 23.07 -10.30
CA ALA A 177 17.87 22.71 -9.52
C ALA A 177 17.99 21.18 -9.30
N GLY A 178 17.02 20.38 -9.76
CA GLY A 178 16.94 18.94 -9.56
C GLY A 178 16.43 18.52 -8.18
N THR A 179 15.79 19.41 -7.47
CA THR A 179 15.13 19.10 -6.19
C THR A 179 13.77 18.47 -6.46
N ARG A 180 13.50 17.35 -5.81
CA ARG A 180 12.24 16.63 -5.94
C ARG A 180 11.16 17.21 -5.04
N HIS A 181 10.00 17.51 -5.62
CA HIS A 181 8.80 17.98 -4.94
C HIS A 181 7.71 16.94 -5.06
N TYR A 182 7.44 16.23 -3.97
CA TYR A 182 6.42 15.18 -3.93
C TYR A 182 5.01 15.77 -3.93
N ILE A 183 4.09 15.09 -4.61
CA ILE A 183 2.68 15.50 -4.75
C ILE A 183 1.85 14.57 -3.90
N ILE A 184 1.55 14.98 -2.67
CA ILE A 184 0.64 14.25 -1.78
C ILE A 184 -0.77 14.79 -2.04
N PRO A 185 -1.78 13.93 -2.28
CA PRO A 185 -3.16 14.39 -2.47
C PRO A 185 -3.72 15.03 -1.19
N ASP A 186 -4.58 16.05 -1.35
CA ASP A 186 -5.22 16.77 -0.22
C ASP A 186 -6.41 15.98 0.35
N ALA A 187 -6.15 14.74 0.77
CA ALA A 187 -7.10 13.91 1.49
C ALA A 187 -7.11 14.21 2.99
N ASP A 188 -8.13 13.74 3.71
CA ASP A 188 -8.20 13.93 5.17
C ASP A 188 -7.15 13.11 5.92
N ALA A 189 -6.72 11.99 5.35
CA ALA A 189 -5.54 11.23 5.75
C ALA A 189 -4.95 10.49 4.53
N VAL A 190 -3.63 10.34 4.48
CA VAL A 190 -2.93 9.62 3.41
C VAL A 190 -1.94 8.64 4.05
N ILE A 191 -2.30 7.37 4.07
CA ILE A 191 -1.49 6.28 4.58
C ILE A 191 -0.78 5.61 3.40
N ASP A 192 0.52 5.87 3.27
CA ASP A 192 1.35 5.27 2.23
C ASP A 192 2.80 5.17 2.73
N PRO A 193 3.38 3.95 2.80
CA PRO A 193 4.72 3.74 3.33
C PRO A 193 5.83 4.36 2.47
N LYS A 194 5.52 4.78 1.22
CA LYS A 194 6.48 5.43 0.33
C LYS A 194 6.49 6.95 0.41
N ARG A 195 5.71 7.53 1.30
CA ARG A 195 5.78 8.96 1.57
C ARG A 195 7.18 9.36 2.03
N PRO A 196 7.66 10.57 1.66
CA PRO A 196 9.01 11.04 2.00
C PRO A 196 9.29 11.10 3.50
N GLU A 197 8.27 11.40 4.30
CA GLU A 197 8.34 11.51 5.76
C GLU A 197 8.25 10.16 6.48
N ASP A 198 7.93 9.09 5.74
CA ASP A 198 7.83 7.74 6.28
C ASP A 198 9.19 7.04 6.14
N ASP A 199 10.03 7.07 7.18
CA ASP A 199 11.34 6.39 7.23
C ASP A 199 11.22 4.97 7.74
N GLY A 200 10.00 4.48 7.86
CA GLY A 200 9.67 3.18 8.40
C GLY A 200 10.24 2.01 7.62
N VAL A 201 10.28 0.89 8.29
CA VAL A 201 10.85 -0.39 7.84
C VAL A 201 10.04 -1.02 6.68
N PHE A 202 8.87 -0.45 6.32
CA PHE A 202 7.87 -1.13 5.48
C PHE A 202 7.62 -0.50 4.11
N LYS A 203 8.60 0.17 3.50
CA LYS A 203 8.42 0.78 2.16
C LYS A 203 7.98 -0.19 1.06
N GLU A 204 8.21 -1.48 1.25
CA GLU A 204 7.94 -2.52 0.25
C GLU A 204 6.73 -3.41 0.59
N ILE A 205 5.85 -2.98 1.49
CA ILE A 205 4.60 -3.72 1.73
C ILE A 205 3.59 -3.46 0.61
N CYS A 206 2.73 -4.45 0.33
CA CYS A 206 1.67 -4.32 -0.65
C CYS A 206 0.41 -3.67 -0.06
N GLY A 207 -0.52 -3.24 -0.92
CA GLY A 207 -1.76 -2.59 -0.52
C GLY A 207 -2.60 -3.43 0.43
N ALA A 208 -2.65 -4.75 0.24
CA ALA A 208 -3.36 -5.67 1.13
C ALA A 208 -2.80 -5.66 2.56
N VAL A 209 -1.48 -5.50 2.72
CA VAL A 209 -0.86 -5.37 4.06
C VAL A 209 -1.18 -4.02 4.68
N VAL A 210 -1.18 -2.92 3.92
CA VAL A 210 -1.62 -1.61 4.42
C VAL A 210 -3.08 -1.68 4.88
N ALA A 211 -3.97 -2.25 4.07
CA ALA A 211 -5.38 -2.46 4.41
C ALA A 211 -5.58 -3.32 5.65
N TRP A 212 -4.78 -4.38 5.81
CA TRP A 212 -4.82 -5.25 6.99
C TRP A 212 -4.35 -4.54 8.26
N LYS A 213 -3.35 -3.69 8.16
CA LYS A 213 -2.88 -2.87 9.30
C LYS A 213 -3.88 -1.78 9.71
N PHE A 214 -4.74 -1.37 8.78
CA PHE A 214 -5.76 -0.34 9.00
C PHE A 214 -6.96 -0.85 9.80
N VAL A 215 -7.34 -2.14 9.68
CA VAL A 215 -8.51 -2.75 10.35
C VAL A 215 -8.13 -3.65 11.52
#